data_3c988e218b4737da37c061dd3c322f81
#
_entry.id   3c988e218b4737da37c061dd3c322f81
#
_cell.length_a   1.000
_cell.length_b   1.000
_cell.length_c   1.000
_cell.angle_alpha   90.00
_cell.angle_beta   90.00
_cell.angle_gamma   90.00
#
_symmetry.space_group_name_H-M   'P 1'
#
loop_
_entity.id
_entity.type
_entity.pdbx_description
1 polymer ?
#
loop_
_entity_poly.entity_id
_entity_poly.type
_entity_poly.pdbx_seq_one_letter_code
_entity_poly.pdbx_strand_id
1 'polypeptide(L)'
;RISPGLPSSQISEVVRALFHFPEGLIAIGVVVLGIAVLCVFGLRIGWGQNGVTDSDRNLTVSNSGSYGTASFMSPKEASACFEVTSAKRTSQDILGMLPDGQVLTLPKDTRLNANLAVCGSSGTGKSRAISRNLVLQAVKRGESVILTDPKSELYESMGEYLRENGYIVKVFNLVEMDHSDSWNCLGEVGSSELMAQTFADIVLQNTSGDSKDAFWYNAELNLLKALVLYVALEMPPEKRNIATVYDLLYTQTEKGLSDMMASISHEHANQYTGELLPPSPASAPYAIFRQSSETVRTSVIIGLGSKLAVLQAQQVRNITSYNEIDLELPGKQKCAYFCIVSDQDSTYDFLSSLFFSFLFIRLIRYADAYCEGGMLHPKVKFILDEFPNCCLIPDFTKKCSTIRSRGCSVA
;
A
#
# COMPACT_ATOMS: atom_id res chain seq x y z
N ARG A 1 -24.29 61.49 -24.45
CA ARG A 1 -25.22 62.62 -24.15
C ARG A 1 -26.21 62.07 -23.13
N ILE A 2 -26.11 62.55 -21.89
CA ILE A 2 -27.03 62.25 -20.80
C ILE A 2 -28.27 63.10 -21.08
N SER A 3 -29.42 62.41 -21.21
CA SER A 3 -30.72 63.08 -21.36
C SER A 3 -31.01 63.92 -20.11
N PRO A 4 -31.46 65.16 -20.20
CA PRO A 4 -31.79 65.98 -19.03
C PRO A 4 -32.90 65.32 -18.22
N GLY A 5 -32.76 65.36 -16.91
CA GLY A 5 -33.73 64.79 -15.98
C GLY A 5 -35.14 65.38 -16.21
N LEU A 6 -36.16 64.60 -15.96
CA LEU A 6 -37.57 64.98 -16.05
C LEU A 6 -37.80 66.30 -15.27
N PRO A 7 -38.50 67.28 -15.87
CA PRO A 7 -38.79 68.54 -15.20
C PRO A 7 -39.66 68.32 -13.95
N SER A 8 -39.47 69.11 -12.93
CA SER A 8 -40.13 69.00 -11.61
C SER A 8 -41.66 68.91 -11.67
N SER A 9 -42.27 69.47 -12.70
CA SER A 9 -43.73 69.40 -12.98
C SER A 9 -44.20 67.93 -13.32
N GLN A 10 -43.37 67.16 -14.03
CA GLN A 10 -43.70 65.79 -14.36
C GLN A 10 -43.57 64.86 -13.16
N ILE A 11 -42.67 65.13 -12.24
CA ILE A 11 -42.52 64.35 -10.99
C ILE A 11 -43.80 64.52 -10.13
N SER A 12 -44.35 65.75 -10.06
CA SER A 12 -45.57 65.99 -9.28
C SER A 12 -46.82 65.35 -9.89
N GLU A 13 -46.87 65.23 -11.21
CA GLU A 13 -47.96 64.51 -11.91
C GLU A 13 -47.87 62.98 -11.73
N VAL A 14 -46.66 62.42 -11.77
CA VAL A 14 -46.44 61.01 -11.49
C VAL A 14 -46.79 60.66 -10.04
N VAL A 15 -46.41 61.50 -9.09
CA VAL A 15 -46.77 61.35 -7.67
C VAL A 15 -48.29 61.46 -7.48
N ARG A 16 -48.97 62.39 -8.15
CA ARG A 16 -50.47 62.48 -8.11
C ARG A 16 -51.15 61.27 -8.72
N ALA A 17 -50.63 60.73 -9.83
CA ALA A 17 -51.17 59.55 -10.48
C ALA A 17 -51.05 58.27 -9.60
N LEU A 18 -49.98 58.20 -8.77
CA LEU A 18 -49.81 57.11 -7.81
C LEU A 18 -50.88 57.06 -6.71
N PHE A 19 -51.55 58.20 -6.43
CA PHE A 19 -52.62 58.30 -5.42
C PHE A 19 -54.03 58.30 -6.05
N HIS A 20 -54.16 58.14 -7.40
CA HIS A 20 -55.48 57.99 -8.04
C HIS A 20 -55.99 56.54 -7.91
N PHE A 21 -57.21 56.36 -7.40
CA PHE A 21 -57.89 55.08 -7.26
C PHE A 21 -58.62 54.75 -8.58
N PRO A 22 -58.54 53.51 -9.11
CA PRO A 22 -57.78 52.28 -8.61
C PRO A 22 -56.39 52.12 -9.19
N GLU A 23 -56.01 52.92 -10.18
CA GLU A 23 -54.79 52.72 -11.00
C GLU A 23 -53.49 52.93 -10.20
N GLY A 24 -53.52 53.88 -9.30
CA GLY A 24 -52.36 54.14 -8.40
C GLY A 24 -52.09 53.01 -7.44
N LEU A 25 -53.13 52.36 -6.92
CA LEU A 25 -52.99 51.21 -6.06
C LEU A 25 -52.44 49.97 -6.81
N ILE A 26 -52.82 49.82 -8.06
CA ILE A 26 -52.29 48.73 -8.91
C ILE A 26 -50.80 48.97 -9.18
N ALA A 27 -50.38 50.20 -9.49
CA ALA A 27 -48.99 50.54 -9.72
C ALA A 27 -48.14 50.35 -8.49
N ILE A 28 -48.59 50.78 -7.30
CA ILE A 28 -47.92 50.51 -6.02
C ILE A 28 -47.83 49.01 -5.74
N GLY A 29 -48.91 48.27 -5.99
CA GLY A 29 -48.95 46.82 -5.84
C GLY A 29 -47.90 46.09 -6.71
N VAL A 30 -47.74 46.52 -7.97
CA VAL A 30 -46.75 45.92 -8.90
C VAL A 30 -45.31 46.26 -8.43
N VAL A 31 -45.07 47.49 -7.97
CA VAL A 31 -43.74 47.84 -7.44
C VAL A 31 -43.39 47.09 -6.15
N VAL A 32 -44.35 46.97 -5.23
CA VAL A 32 -44.15 46.22 -3.99
C VAL A 32 -43.96 44.73 -4.30
N LEU A 33 -44.73 44.15 -5.25
CA LEU A 33 -44.53 42.78 -5.69
C LEU A 33 -43.16 42.58 -6.34
N GLY A 34 -42.72 43.49 -7.17
CA GLY A 34 -41.38 43.49 -7.79
C GLY A 34 -40.28 43.53 -6.76
N ILE A 35 -40.38 44.41 -5.75
CA ILE A 35 -39.43 44.47 -4.64
C ILE A 35 -39.45 43.20 -3.81
N ALA A 36 -40.64 42.64 -3.53
CA ALA A 36 -40.77 41.38 -2.80
C ALA A 36 -40.14 40.21 -3.57
N VAL A 37 -40.36 40.15 -4.89
CA VAL A 37 -39.71 39.15 -5.75
C VAL A 37 -38.17 39.33 -5.76
N LEU A 38 -37.70 40.56 -5.90
CA LEU A 38 -36.28 40.86 -5.84
C LEU A 38 -35.64 40.53 -4.46
N CYS A 39 -36.37 40.80 -3.37
CA CYS A 39 -35.92 40.41 -2.02
C CYS A 39 -35.91 38.89 -1.86
N VAL A 40 -36.91 38.16 -2.32
CA VAL A 40 -36.95 36.72 -2.26
C VAL A 40 -35.85 36.08 -3.14
N PHE A 41 -35.63 36.63 -4.35
CA PHE A 41 -34.51 36.21 -5.20
C PHE A 41 -33.16 36.62 -4.60
N GLY A 42 -33.02 37.83 -4.07
CA GLY A 42 -31.80 38.30 -3.40
C GLY A 42 -31.49 37.45 -2.14
N LEU A 43 -32.51 37.12 -1.35
CA LEU A 43 -32.36 36.23 -0.20
C LEU A 43 -31.98 34.78 -0.61
N ARG A 44 -32.42 34.30 -1.77
CA ARG A 44 -31.98 32.99 -2.29
C ARG A 44 -30.59 33.00 -2.91
N ILE A 45 -30.14 34.12 -3.44
CA ILE A 45 -28.86 34.22 -4.16
C ILE A 45 -27.72 34.77 -3.29
N GLY A 46 -28.00 35.56 -2.25
CA GLY A 46 -26.98 36.34 -1.58
C GLY A 46 -26.83 36.24 -0.06
N TRP A 47 -27.75 35.62 0.66
CA TRP A 47 -27.68 35.55 2.14
C TRP A 47 -27.55 34.12 2.63
N GLY A 48 -26.39 33.55 2.42
CA GLY A 48 -26.08 32.19 2.91
C GLY A 48 -24.59 31.85 2.89
N GLN A 49 -23.75 32.83 2.61
CA GLN A 49 -22.33 32.59 2.38
C GLN A 49 -21.41 33.31 3.39
N ASN A 50 -21.81 33.39 4.63
CA ASN A 50 -20.90 33.77 5.68
C ASN A 50 -20.19 32.51 6.19
N GLY A 51 -19.03 32.19 5.62
CA GLY A 51 -18.12 31.22 6.19
C GLY A 51 -17.65 31.72 7.57
N VAL A 52 -17.43 30.82 8.49
CA VAL A 52 -16.78 31.10 9.76
C VAL A 52 -15.28 31.20 9.49
N THR A 53 -14.71 32.43 9.70
CA THR A 53 -13.26 32.63 9.55
C THR A 53 -12.58 32.33 10.86
N ASP A 54 -11.69 31.35 10.87
CA ASP A 54 -10.74 31.08 11.93
C ASP A 54 -9.50 31.97 11.66
N SER A 55 -9.37 33.05 12.44
CA SER A 55 -8.29 34.01 12.30
C SER A 55 -6.92 33.44 12.67
N ASP A 56 -6.88 32.44 13.56
CA ASP A 56 -5.63 31.86 14.05
C ASP A 56 -5.00 30.94 13.02
N ARG A 57 -5.83 30.34 12.15
CA ARG A 57 -5.40 29.44 11.08
C ARG A 57 -5.48 30.05 9.69
N ASN A 58 -5.90 31.30 9.59
CA ASN A 58 -6.17 32.01 8.32
C ASN A 58 -7.04 31.16 7.36
N LEU A 59 -8.05 30.47 7.90
CA LEU A 59 -8.94 29.57 7.18
C LEU A 59 -10.38 30.09 7.24
N THR A 60 -11.03 30.19 6.09
CA THR A 60 -12.47 30.50 6.02
C THR A 60 -13.23 29.24 5.65
N VAL A 61 -14.03 28.70 6.56
CA VAL A 61 -14.93 27.58 6.30
C VAL A 61 -16.21 28.15 5.68
N SER A 62 -16.40 27.91 4.38
CA SER A 62 -17.59 28.34 3.64
C SER A 62 -18.55 27.15 3.45
N ASN A 63 -19.82 27.36 3.76
CA ASN A 63 -20.86 26.40 3.48
C ASN A 63 -21.38 26.46 2.02
N SER A 64 -20.73 27.26 1.16
CA SER A 64 -21.15 27.45 -0.24
C SER A 64 -20.83 26.27 -1.17
N GLY A 65 -20.08 25.27 -0.69
CA GLY A 65 -19.68 24.13 -1.52
C GLY A 65 -18.65 24.47 -2.60
N SER A 66 -17.94 25.59 -2.51
CA SER A 66 -16.95 26.06 -3.50
C SER A 66 -15.83 25.05 -3.76
N TYR A 67 -15.53 24.18 -2.80
CA TYR A 67 -14.56 23.08 -2.88
C TYR A 67 -15.21 21.69 -2.80
N GLY A 68 -16.51 21.60 -3.05
CA GLY A 68 -17.31 20.42 -2.88
C GLY A 68 -18.14 20.46 -1.58
N THR A 69 -19.21 19.68 -1.54
CA THR A 69 -20.04 19.49 -0.35
C THR A 69 -19.85 18.08 0.17
N ALA A 70 -19.40 17.95 1.43
CA ALA A 70 -19.39 16.67 2.13
C ALA A 70 -20.37 16.76 3.30
N SER A 71 -21.23 15.76 3.43
CA SER A 71 -22.13 15.60 4.57
C SER A 71 -22.15 14.17 5.01
N PHE A 72 -22.54 13.91 6.26
CA PHE A 72 -22.82 12.56 6.68
C PHE A 72 -24.00 11.99 5.89
N MET A 73 -23.84 10.73 5.49
CA MET A 73 -24.88 9.99 4.78
C MET A 73 -26.13 9.86 5.66
N SER A 74 -27.30 10.11 5.10
CA SER A 74 -28.56 9.85 5.79
C SER A 74 -28.78 8.33 5.97
N PRO A 75 -29.57 7.88 6.96
CA PRO A 75 -29.86 6.46 7.14
C PRO A 75 -30.44 5.78 5.89
N LYS A 76 -31.23 6.52 5.10
CA LYS A 76 -31.80 6.03 3.85
C LYS A 76 -30.74 5.82 2.76
N GLU A 77 -29.80 6.73 2.63
CA GLU A 77 -28.66 6.58 1.71
C GLU A 77 -27.74 5.46 2.18
N ALA A 78 -27.48 5.37 3.48
CA ALA A 78 -26.69 4.30 4.07
C ALA A 78 -27.28 2.92 3.77
N SER A 79 -28.60 2.75 3.91
CA SER A 79 -29.28 1.48 3.63
C SER A 79 -29.27 1.08 2.14
N ALA A 80 -29.02 2.02 1.23
CA ALA A 80 -28.87 1.71 -0.19
C ALA A 80 -27.48 1.17 -0.56
N CYS A 81 -26.44 1.50 0.24
CA CYS A 81 -25.05 1.14 -0.02
C CYS A 81 -24.52 0.07 0.93
N PHE A 82 -25.06 -0.01 2.13
CA PHE A 82 -24.59 -0.90 3.21
C PHE A 82 -25.70 -1.81 3.70
N GLU A 83 -25.32 -2.95 4.21
CA GLU A 83 -26.20 -3.85 4.95
C GLU A 83 -26.10 -3.54 6.45
N VAL A 84 -27.24 -3.38 7.10
CA VAL A 84 -27.36 -3.23 8.55
C VAL A 84 -27.75 -4.58 9.14
N THR A 85 -26.91 -5.12 10.00
CA THR A 85 -27.09 -6.48 10.53
C THR A 85 -26.48 -6.64 11.92
N SER A 86 -26.59 -7.83 12.50
CA SER A 86 -25.95 -8.16 13.77
C SER A 86 -24.50 -8.66 13.55
N ALA A 87 -23.55 -8.23 14.36
CA ALA A 87 -22.17 -8.68 14.33
C ALA A 87 -22.01 -10.21 14.43
N LYS A 88 -22.97 -10.91 15.09
CA LYS A 88 -22.97 -12.37 15.18
C LYS A 88 -23.35 -13.05 13.86
N ARG A 89 -24.23 -12.45 13.08
CA ARG A 89 -24.78 -13.03 11.84
C ARG A 89 -23.92 -12.75 10.61
N THR A 90 -23.27 -11.58 10.57
CA THR A 90 -22.48 -11.21 9.42
C THR A 90 -21.14 -11.95 9.36
N SER A 91 -20.73 -12.29 8.14
CA SER A 91 -19.36 -12.68 7.81
C SER A 91 -18.62 -11.59 7.02
N GLN A 92 -19.29 -10.47 6.71
CA GLN A 92 -18.68 -9.37 5.98
C GLN A 92 -17.87 -8.48 6.91
N ASP A 93 -16.92 -7.73 6.35
CA ASP A 93 -16.11 -6.78 7.12
C ASP A 93 -17.00 -5.73 7.78
N ILE A 94 -16.83 -5.55 9.09
CA ILE A 94 -17.59 -4.59 9.88
C ILE A 94 -16.95 -3.22 9.71
N LEU A 95 -17.71 -2.28 9.14
CA LEU A 95 -17.26 -0.92 8.86
C LEU A 95 -17.58 0.06 9.99
N GLY A 96 -18.56 -0.26 10.82
CA GLY A 96 -18.97 0.57 11.95
C GLY A 96 -20.10 -0.06 12.74
N MET A 97 -20.36 0.51 13.91
CA MET A 97 -21.46 0.11 14.80
C MET A 97 -22.43 1.27 14.98
N LEU A 98 -23.71 0.97 14.88
CA LEU A 98 -24.80 1.91 15.12
C LEU A 98 -25.11 2.02 16.61
N PRO A 99 -25.80 3.10 17.05
CA PRO A 99 -26.16 3.29 18.47
C PRO A 99 -27.01 2.17 19.07
N ASP A 100 -27.76 1.45 18.25
CA ASP A 100 -28.60 0.31 18.66
C ASP A 100 -27.83 -1.02 18.74
N GLY A 101 -26.50 -0.99 18.53
CA GLY A 101 -25.64 -2.17 18.57
C GLY A 101 -25.63 -3.02 17.29
N GLN A 102 -26.37 -2.61 16.25
CA GLN A 102 -26.23 -3.21 14.94
C GLN A 102 -24.94 -2.73 14.25
N VAL A 103 -24.49 -3.46 13.25
CA VAL A 103 -23.27 -3.14 12.50
C VAL A 103 -23.55 -2.85 11.04
N LEU A 104 -22.74 -1.96 10.48
CA LEU A 104 -22.70 -1.66 9.05
C LEU A 104 -21.67 -2.55 8.36
N THR A 105 -22.09 -3.20 7.28
CA THR A 105 -21.20 -4.02 6.44
C THR A 105 -21.45 -3.74 4.98
N LEU A 106 -20.53 -4.11 4.10
CA LEU A 106 -20.82 -4.16 2.68
C LEU A 106 -21.74 -5.35 2.39
N PRO A 107 -22.71 -5.21 1.46
CA PRO A 107 -23.53 -6.33 1.01
C PRO A 107 -22.64 -7.45 0.41
N LYS A 108 -23.07 -8.70 0.58
CA LYS A 108 -22.30 -9.87 0.09
C LYS A 108 -22.03 -9.79 -1.41
N ASP A 109 -23.01 -9.32 -2.19
CA ASP A 109 -22.93 -9.22 -3.65
C ASP A 109 -22.55 -7.80 -4.12
N THR A 110 -21.85 -7.06 -3.29
CA THR A 110 -21.43 -5.69 -3.63
C THR A 110 -20.49 -5.66 -4.82
N ARG A 111 -20.66 -4.65 -5.69
CA ARG A 111 -19.71 -4.32 -6.74
C ARG A 111 -18.58 -3.42 -6.25
N LEU A 112 -18.65 -2.94 -5.02
CA LEU A 112 -17.62 -2.09 -4.42
C LEU A 112 -16.35 -2.88 -4.18
N ASN A 113 -15.23 -2.17 -4.11
CA ASN A 113 -13.95 -2.74 -3.75
C ASN A 113 -13.94 -3.12 -2.26
N ALA A 114 -13.39 -4.28 -1.94
CA ALA A 114 -13.20 -4.74 -0.55
C ALA A 114 -11.93 -4.18 0.11
N ASN A 115 -11.19 -3.31 -0.58
CA ASN A 115 -10.06 -2.61 0.05
C ASN A 115 -10.57 -1.54 1.01
N LEU A 116 -9.90 -1.43 2.16
CA LEU A 116 -10.29 -0.56 3.25
C LEU A 116 -9.11 0.34 3.64
N ALA A 117 -9.35 1.61 3.83
CA ALA A 117 -8.37 2.53 4.42
C ALA A 117 -8.93 3.09 5.73
N VAL A 118 -8.20 2.90 6.80
CA VAL A 118 -8.58 3.34 8.14
C VAL A 118 -7.58 4.36 8.66
N CYS A 119 -8.04 5.57 8.93
CA CYS A 119 -7.22 6.64 9.49
C CYS A 119 -7.65 6.92 10.93
N GLY A 120 -6.69 7.06 11.81
CA GLY A 120 -6.93 7.40 13.21
C GLY A 120 -5.62 7.70 13.93
N SER A 121 -5.65 8.60 14.92
CA SER A 121 -4.49 8.91 15.74
C SER A 121 -4.03 7.70 16.57
N SER A 122 -2.80 7.74 17.08
CA SER A 122 -2.31 6.71 17.99
C SER A 122 -3.21 6.61 19.25
N GLY A 123 -3.41 5.41 19.76
CA GLY A 123 -4.23 5.16 20.96
C GLY A 123 -5.74 5.14 20.73
N THR A 124 -6.25 5.36 19.50
CA THR A 124 -7.71 5.30 19.22
C THR A 124 -8.26 3.87 19.12
N GLY A 125 -7.42 2.86 19.32
CA GLY A 125 -7.83 1.46 19.32
C GLY A 125 -8.03 0.86 17.91
N LYS A 126 -7.36 1.37 16.86
CA LYS A 126 -7.46 0.87 15.48
C LYS A 126 -7.26 -0.64 15.40
N SER A 127 -6.14 -1.16 15.92
CA SER A 127 -5.82 -2.59 15.87
C SER A 127 -6.87 -3.43 16.59
N ARG A 128 -7.36 -2.95 17.74
CA ARG A 128 -8.38 -3.64 18.55
C ARG A 128 -9.77 -3.60 17.90
N ALA A 129 -10.18 -2.44 17.38
CA ALA A 129 -11.52 -2.23 16.82
C ALA A 129 -11.65 -2.72 15.38
N ILE A 130 -10.57 -2.64 14.58
CA ILE A 130 -10.59 -2.91 13.13
C ILE A 130 -9.80 -4.18 12.81
N SER A 131 -8.48 -4.21 13.05
CA SER A 131 -7.60 -5.30 12.58
C SER A 131 -8.04 -6.66 13.13
N ARG A 132 -8.33 -6.78 14.43
CA ARG A 132 -8.86 -8.02 15.04
C ARG A 132 -10.22 -8.42 14.48
N ASN A 133 -11.13 -7.46 14.26
CA ASN A 133 -12.44 -7.75 13.68
C ASN A 133 -12.32 -8.23 12.23
N LEU A 134 -11.40 -7.67 11.44
CA LEU A 134 -11.14 -8.14 10.08
C LEU A 134 -10.62 -9.58 10.07
N VAL A 135 -9.72 -9.95 11.00
CA VAL A 135 -9.28 -11.34 11.17
C VAL A 135 -10.47 -12.26 11.49
N LEU A 136 -11.31 -11.90 12.46
CA LEU A 136 -12.49 -12.69 12.83
C LEU A 136 -13.46 -12.88 11.66
N GLN A 137 -13.67 -11.84 10.85
CA GLN A 137 -14.55 -11.93 9.68
C GLN A 137 -13.91 -12.76 8.55
N ALA A 138 -12.60 -12.63 8.33
CA ALA A 138 -11.85 -13.46 7.38
C ALA A 138 -11.93 -14.94 7.77
N VAL A 139 -11.81 -15.27 9.05
CA VAL A 139 -11.97 -16.66 9.55
C VAL A 139 -13.38 -17.19 9.27
N LYS A 140 -14.44 -16.38 9.50
CA LYS A 140 -15.82 -16.78 9.16
C LYS A 140 -16.01 -17.05 7.66
N ARG A 141 -15.25 -16.38 6.79
CA ARG A 141 -15.28 -16.60 5.32
C ARG A 141 -14.34 -17.70 4.86
N GLY A 142 -13.47 -18.20 5.75
CA GLY A 142 -12.42 -19.17 5.39
C GLY A 142 -11.31 -18.56 4.53
N GLU A 143 -11.08 -17.26 4.63
CA GLU A 143 -10.03 -16.54 3.90
C GLU A 143 -8.69 -16.67 4.63
N SER A 144 -7.59 -16.72 3.89
CA SER A 144 -6.25 -16.56 4.46
C SER A 144 -6.00 -15.11 4.85
N VAL A 145 -5.19 -14.89 5.88
CA VAL A 145 -4.85 -13.55 6.36
C VAL A 145 -3.34 -13.34 6.37
N ILE A 146 -2.90 -12.17 5.95
CA ILE A 146 -1.50 -11.76 5.97
C ILE A 146 -1.44 -10.41 6.67
N LEU A 147 -0.66 -10.32 7.74
CA LEU A 147 -0.70 -9.17 8.65
C LEU A 147 0.68 -8.54 8.80
N THR A 148 0.72 -7.20 8.88
CA THR A 148 1.80 -6.50 9.59
C THR A 148 1.41 -6.38 11.06
N ASP A 149 2.34 -6.62 11.98
CA ASP A 149 2.07 -6.60 13.43
C ASP A 149 3.25 -5.99 14.20
N PRO A 150 3.40 -4.65 14.21
CA PRO A 150 4.57 -4.00 14.77
C PRO A 150 4.83 -4.26 16.27
N LYS A 151 3.79 -4.66 16.99
CA LYS A 151 3.83 -4.86 18.45
C LYS A 151 3.59 -6.29 18.88
N SER A 152 3.51 -7.24 17.96
CA SER A 152 3.11 -8.63 18.20
C SER A 152 1.72 -8.81 18.84
N GLU A 153 0.96 -7.71 19.02
CA GLU A 153 -0.36 -7.75 19.71
C GLU A 153 -1.40 -8.58 18.95
N LEU A 154 -1.34 -8.58 17.61
CA LEU A 154 -2.25 -9.37 16.78
C LEU A 154 -1.88 -10.85 16.82
N TYR A 155 -0.60 -11.19 16.74
CA TYR A 155 -0.13 -12.57 16.87
C TYR A 155 -0.45 -13.14 18.26
N GLU A 156 -0.12 -12.44 19.33
CA GLU A 156 -0.38 -12.88 20.70
C GLU A 156 -1.87 -13.11 20.97
N SER A 157 -2.72 -12.22 20.45
CA SER A 157 -4.16 -12.29 20.72
C SER A 157 -4.96 -13.19 19.79
N MET A 158 -4.46 -13.47 18.58
CA MET A 158 -5.20 -14.15 17.53
C MET A 158 -4.53 -15.44 17.03
N GLY A 159 -3.24 -15.64 17.31
CA GLY A 159 -2.48 -16.76 16.78
C GLY A 159 -3.05 -18.12 17.18
N GLU A 160 -3.38 -18.31 18.47
CA GLU A 160 -3.98 -19.55 18.95
C GLU A 160 -5.40 -19.77 18.40
N TYR A 161 -6.23 -18.72 18.43
CA TYR A 161 -7.55 -18.77 17.82
C TYR A 161 -7.51 -19.21 16.35
N LEU A 162 -6.53 -18.72 15.57
CA LEU A 162 -6.36 -19.10 14.18
C LEU A 162 -5.97 -20.58 14.04
N ARG A 163 -5.04 -21.07 14.89
CA ARG A 163 -4.67 -22.52 14.92
C ARG A 163 -5.86 -23.42 15.24
N GLU A 164 -6.65 -23.03 16.25
CA GLU A 164 -7.88 -23.76 16.63
C GLU A 164 -8.92 -23.79 15.48
N ASN A 165 -8.94 -22.78 14.61
CA ASN A 165 -9.80 -22.74 13.43
C ASN A 165 -9.18 -23.39 12.18
N GLY A 166 -8.07 -24.13 12.33
CA GLY A 166 -7.43 -24.92 11.30
C GLY A 166 -6.58 -24.12 10.31
N TYR A 167 -6.02 -22.98 10.77
CA TYR A 167 -5.08 -22.19 9.98
C TYR A 167 -3.65 -22.67 10.19
N ILE A 168 -2.87 -22.68 9.12
CA ILE A 168 -1.41 -22.77 9.19
C ILE A 168 -0.90 -21.39 9.56
N VAL A 169 -0.38 -21.25 10.77
CA VAL A 169 0.12 -19.97 11.29
C VAL A 169 1.63 -19.92 11.11
N LYS A 170 2.11 -18.89 10.44
CA LYS A 170 3.53 -18.61 10.23
C LYS A 170 3.86 -17.18 10.70
N VAL A 171 5.07 -17.03 11.24
CA VAL A 171 5.51 -15.76 11.83
C VAL A 171 6.88 -15.40 11.27
N PHE A 172 6.94 -14.35 10.47
CA PHE A 172 8.21 -13.75 10.03
C PHE A 172 8.52 -12.58 10.96
N ASN A 173 9.34 -12.85 11.99
CA ASN A 173 9.63 -11.90 13.06
C ASN A 173 11.00 -11.26 12.86
N LEU A 174 11.00 -9.98 12.50
CA LEU A 174 12.20 -9.16 12.31
C LEU A 174 12.63 -8.39 13.57
N VAL A 175 11.89 -8.54 14.67
CA VAL A 175 12.19 -7.94 15.98
C VAL A 175 12.86 -8.97 16.89
N GLU A 176 12.20 -10.11 17.10
CA GLU A 176 12.70 -11.24 17.88
C GLU A 176 12.95 -12.44 16.95
N MET A 177 14.06 -12.38 16.21
CA MET A 177 14.38 -13.32 15.13
C MET A 177 14.53 -14.76 15.58
N ASP A 178 14.88 -15.00 16.85
CA ASP A 178 14.98 -16.35 17.43
C ASP A 178 13.61 -17.06 17.51
N HIS A 179 12.52 -16.29 17.40
CA HIS A 179 11.13 -16.76 17.35
C HIS A 179 10.50 -16.61 15.96
N SER A 180 11.31 -16.53 14.91
CA SER A 180 10.87 -16.38 13.53
C SER A 180 10.85 -17.71 12.78
N ASP A 181 9.81 -17.94 11.99
CA ASP A 181 9.91 -18.87 10.87
C ASP A 181 10.87 -18.29 9.82
N SER A 182 11.59 -19.17 9.14
CA SER A 182 12.60 -18.79 8.14
C SER A 182 11.98 -18.63 6.75
N TRP A 183 12.48 -17.62 6.03
CA TRP A 183 12.14 -17.38 4.65
C TRP A 183 13.36 -16.94 3.84
N ASN A 184 13.79 -17.81 2.92
CA ASN A 184 14.88 -17.50 2.00
C ASN A 184 14.36 -16.65 0.84
N CYS A 185 14.49 -15.34 0.98
CA CYS A 185 14.02 -14.38 -0.03
C CYS A 185 14.69 -14.56 -1.41
N LEU A 186 15.92 -15.07 -1.46
CA LEU A 186 16.63 -15.32 -2.72
C LEU A 186 16.01 -16.49 -3.49
N GLY A 187 15.36 -17.44 -2.81
CA GLY A 187 14.62 -18.52 -3.45
C GLY A 187 13.51 -18.05 -4.39
N GLU A 188 12.99 -16.85 -4.16
CA GLU A 188 11.96 -16.24 -5.00
C GLU A 188 12.47 -15.79 -6.38
N VAL A 189 13.78 -15.60 -6.51
CA VAL A 189 14.40 -15.16 -7.77
C VAL A 189 14.47 -16.33 -8.76
N GLY A 190 14.88 -17.52 -8.32
CA GLY A 190 15.10 -18.67 -9.19
C GLY A 190 16.06 -18.34 -10.34
N SER A 191 15.69 -18.74 -11.56
CA SER A 191 16.44 -18.42 -12.79
C SER A 191 15.93 -17.16 -13.52
N SER A 192 15.03 -16.39 -12.93
CA SER A 192 14.38 -15.27 -13.60
C SER A 192 15.17 -13.97 -13.45
N GLU A 193 15.71 -13.47 -14.55
CA GLU A 193 16.37 -12.15 -14.59
C GLU A 193 15.44 -11.00 -14.17
N LEU A 194 14.15 -11.12 -14.48
CA LEU A 194 13.14 -10.14 -14.07
C LEU A 194 12.95 -10.16 -12.55
N MET A 195 12.95 -11.33 -11.93
CA MET A 195 12.83 -11.43 -10.47
C MET A 195 14.10 -10.94 -9.78
N ALA A 196 15.28 -11.20 -10.35
CA ALA A 196 16.53 -10.65 -9.85
C ALA A 196 16.55 -9.11 -9.92
N GLN A 197 16.05 -8.55 -11.01
CA GLN A 197 15.88 -7.09 -11.16
C GLN A 197 14.93 -6.54 -10.09
N THR A 198 13.78 -7.16 -9.91
CA THR A 198 12.78 -6.76 -8.91
C THR A 198 13.34 -6.86 -7.49
N PHE A 199 14.06 -7.94 -7.20
CA PHE A 199 14.73 -8.15 -5.92
C PHE A 199 15.74 -7.04 -5.61
N ALA A 200 16.65 -6.79 -6.54
CA ALA A 200 17.69 -5.78 -6.38
C ALA A 200 17.10 -4.37 -6.26
N ASP A 201 16.07 -4.05 -7.02
CA ASP A 201 15.38 -2.76 -6.96
C ASP A 201 14.69 -2.54 -5.62
N ILE A 202 13.98 -3.55 -5.09
CA ILE A 202 13.34 -3.46 -3.76
C ILE A 202 14.38 -3.24 -2.66
N VAL A 203 15.47 -3.99 -2.67
CA VAL A 203 16.56 -3.84 -1.68
C VAL A 203 17.13 -2.42 -1.72
N LEU A 204 17.46 -1.91 -2.91
CA LEU A 204 18.04 -0.58 -3.03
C LEU A 204 17.06 0.54 -2.70
N GLN A 205 15.77 0.40 -3.04
CA GLN A 205 14.76 1.39 -2.69
C GLN A 205 14.60 1.55 -1.17
N ASN A 206 14.77 0.47 -0.41
CA ASN A 206 14.63 0.47 1.03
C ASN A 206 15.96 0.78 1.78
N THR A 207 17.09 0.76 1.09
CA THR A 207 18.40 0.96 1.74
C THR A 207 19.13 2.23 1.30
N SER A 208 18.64 2.96 0.28
CA SER A 208 19.35 4.11 -0.31
C SER A 208 19.04 5.47 0.29
N GLY A 209 18.13 5.60 1.24
CA GLY A 209 17.71 6.89 1.80
C GLY A 209 17.07 7.83 0.75
N ASP A 210 16.96 9.12 1.07
CA ASP A 210 16.26 10.12 0.24
C ASP A 210 17.08 10.62 -0.96
N SER A 211 18.41 10.57 -0.92
CA SER A 211 19.26 11.04 -2.01
C SER A 211 19.58 9.93 -3.00
N LYS A 212 18.78 9.84 -4.07
CA LYS A 212 19.00 8.87 -5.15
C LYS A 212 19.71 9.54 -6.34
N ASP A 213 21.06 9.57 -6.31
CA ASP A 213 21.82 9.82 -7.54
C ASP A 213 21.63 8.62 -8.46
N ALA A 214 21.02 8.87 -9.62
CA ALA A 214 20.68 7.84 -10.59
C ALA A 214 21.91 7.05 -11.09
N PHE A 215 23.08 7.67 -11.15
CA PHE A 215 24.31 7.01 -11.58
C PHE A 215 24.74 5.93 -10.58
N TRP A 216 24.83 6.28 -9.29
CA TRP A 216 25.21 5.35 -8.23
C TRP A 216 24.15 4.25 -8.04
N TYR A 217 22.89 4.63 -8.06
CA TYR A 217 21.77 3.69 -7.96
C TYR A 217 21.83 2.62 -9.05
N ASN A 218 22.01 3.03 -10.33
CA ASN A 218 22.08 2.09 -11.44
C ASN A 218 23.33 1.21 -11.39
N ALA A 219 24.45 1.72 -10.93
CA ALA A 219 25.69 0.93 -10.76
C ALA A 219 25.53 -0.14 -9.68
N GLU A 220 24.97 0.22 -8.51
CA GLU A 220 24.64 -0.71 -7.43
C GLU A 220 23.59 -1.75 -7.87
N LEU A 221 22.57 -1.32 -8.62
CA LEU A 221 21.52 -2.19 -9.14
C LEU A 221 22.07 -3.28 -10.05
N ASN A 222 22.97 -2.92 -11.00
CA ASN A 222 23.58 -3.88 -11.89
C ASN A 222 24.52 -4.85 -11.13
N LEU A 223 25.29 -4.35 -10.17
CA LEU A 223 26.13 -5.21 -9.33
C LEU A 223 25.28 -6.17 -8.50
N LEU A 224 24.29 -5.66 -7.77
CA LEU A 224 23.45 -6.50 -6.91
C LEU A 224 22.68 -7.54 -7.74
N LYS A 225 22.10 -7.15 -8.88
CA LYS A 225 21.45 -8.08 -9.82
C LYS A 225 22.38 -9.19 -10.29
N ALA A 226 23.63 -8.84 -10.62
CA ALA A 226 24.62 -9.83 -11.04
C ALA A 226 24.95 -10.83 -9.92
N LEU A 227 25.18 -10.33 -8.69
CA LEU A 227 25.50 -11.18 -7.54
C LEU A 227 24.31 -12.06 -7.13
N VAL A 228 23.10 -11.53 -7.16
CA VAL A 228 21.86 -12.28 -6.88
C VAL A 228 21.70 -13.43 -7.88
N LEU A 229 21.86 -13.17 -9.17
CA LEU A 229 21.79 -14.22 -10.20
C LEU A 229 22.91 -15.23 -10.06
N TYR A 230 24.12 -14.78 -9.77
CA TYR A 230 25.26 -15.67 -9.55
C TYR A 230 24.98 -16.64 -8.38
N VAL A 231 24.55 -16.11 -7.24
CA VAL A 231 24.26 -16.94 -6.07
C VAL A 231 23.08 -17.88 -6.32
N ALA A 232 22.03 -17.41 -7.02
CA ALA A 232 20.87 -18.23 -7.31
C ALA A 232 21.17 -19.41 -8.27
N LEU A 233 22.12 -19.23 -9.21
CA LEU A 233 22.37 -20.19 -10.29
C LEU A 233 23.62 -21.02 -10.10
N GLU A 234 24.71 -20.36 -9.69
CA GLU A 234 26.04 -21.00 -9.68
C GLU A 234 26.42 -21.61 -8.32
N MET A 235 25.85 -21.10 -7.20
CA MET A 235 26.14 -21.62 -5.87
C MET A 235 25.40 -22.95 -5.59
N PRO A 236 25.96 -23.81 -4.73
CA PRO A 236 25.24 -25.01 -4.29
C PRO A 236 24.01 -24.65 -3.48
N PRO A 237 22.97 -25.50 -3.46
CA PRO A 237 21.65 -25.20 -2.87
C PRO A 237 21.69 -24.60 -1.46
N GLU A 238 22.56 -25.09 -0.59
CA GLU A 238 22.72 -24.64 0.80
C GLU A 238 23.32 -23.22 0.93
N LYS A 239 23.95 -22.71 -0.14
CA LYS A 239 24.49 -21.35 -0.21
C LYS A 239 23.65 -20.39 -1.02
N ARG A 240 22.51 -20.82 -1.55
CA ARG A 240 21.62 -19.97 -2.35
C ARG A 240 20.74 -19.11 -1.45
N ASN A 241 21.34 -18.15 -0.77
CA ASN A 241 20.67 -17.22 0.14
C ASN A 241 21.31 -15.81 0.09
N ILE A 242 20.61 -14.82 0.64
CA ILE A 242 21.04 -13.41 0.60
C ILE A 242 22.34 -13.18 1.41
N ALA A 243 22.61 -13.95 2.45
CA ALA A 243 23.83 -13.84 3.21
C ALA A 243 25.06 -14.18 2.34
N THR A 244 24.93 -15.16 1.43
CA THR A 244 26.00 -15.47 0.46
C THR A 244 26.25 -14.33 -0.51
N VAL A 245 25.22 -13.57 -0.91
CA VAL A 245 25.38 -12.35 -1.73
C VAL A 245 26.24 -11.33 -0.98
N TYR A 246 25.98 -11.13 0.31
CA TYR A 246 26.79 -10.26 1.15
C TYR A 246 28.21 -10.79 1.33
N ASP A 247 28.38 -12.10 1.55
CA ASP A 247 29.70 -12.72 1.71
C ASP A 247 30.59 -12.50 0.49
N LEU A 248 30.04 -12.52 -0.72
CA LEU A 248 30.80 -12.19 -1.94
C LEU A 248 31.30 -10.74 -1.93
N LEU A 249 30.49 -9.79 -1.48
CA LEU A 249 30.93 -8.37 -1.35
C LEU A 249 32.00 -8.19 -0.29
N TYR A 250 31.97 -9.00 0.76
CA TYR A 250 32.89 -8.90 1.88
C TYR A 250 34.23 -9.66 1.62
N THR A 251 34.16 -10.83 0.96
CA THR A 251 35.33 -11.70 0.81
C THR A 251 36.09 -11.50 -0.50
N GLN A 252 35.41 -10.99 -1.55
CA GLN A 252 36.00 -10.83 -2.87
C GLN A 252 36.52 -9.41 -3.07
N THR A 253 37.70 -9.31 -3.70
CA THR A 253 38.16 -8.03 -4.26
C THR A 253 37.43 -7.71 -5.55
N GLU A 254 37.51 -6.46 -6.04
CA GLU A 254 36.98 -6.07 -7.34
C GLU A 254 37.48 -6.99 -8.45
N LYS A 255 38.79 -7.31 -8.46
CA LYS A 255 39.39 -8.25 -9.40
C LYS A 255 38.82 -9.66 -9.24
N GLY A 256 38.67 -10.15 -8.01
CA GLY A 256 38.11 -11.47 -7.73
C GLY A 256 36.66 -11.60 -8.27
N LEU A 257 35.82 -10.58 -8.06
CA LEU A 257 34.47 -10.53 -8.65
C LEU A 257 34.52 -10.51 -10.19
N SER A 258 35.45 -9.75 -10.75
CA SER A 258 35.61 -9.68 -12.22
C SER A 258 36.03 -11.02 -12.82
N ASP A 259 36.98 -11.71 -12.21
CA ASP A 259 37.46 -13.02 -12.66
C ASP A 259 36.36 -14.08 -12.51
N MET A 260 35.64 -14.07 -11.43
CA MET A 260 34.50 -14.94 -11.14
C MET A 260 33.39 -14.75 -12.19
N MET A 261 33.00 -13.52 -12.53
CA MET A 261 31.98 -13.25 -13.55
C MET A 261 32.47 -13.53 -14.97
N ALA A 262 33.76 -13.37 -15.24
CA ALA A 262 34.35 -13.74 -16.52
C ALA A 262 34.32 -15.26 -16.77
N SER A 263 34.53 -16.07 -15.73
CA SER A 263 34.52 -17.54 -15.84
C SER A 263 33.16 -18.13 -16.25
N ILE A 264 32.07 -17.42 -15.94
CA ILE A 264 30.70 -17.85 -16.24
C ILE A 264 30.08 -17.15 -17.47
N SER A 265 30.82 -16.29 -18.15
CA SER A 265 30.35 -15.54 -19.31
C SER A 265 30.24 -16.36 -20.60
N HIS A 266 30.78 -17.57 -20.60
CA HIS A 266 30.75 -18.57 -21.66
C HIS A 266 30.16 -19.87 -21.15
N GLU A 267 30.06 -20.89 -21.98
CA GLU A 267 29.78 -22.24 -21.54
C GLU A 267 30.88 -22.70 -20.57
N HIS A 268 30.49 -23.17 -19.40
CA HIS A 268 31.41 -23.46 -18.29
C HIS A 268 30.93 -24.64 -17.46
N ALA A 269 31.85 -25.31 -16.78
CA ALA A 269 31.51 -26.31 -15.77
C ALA A 269 31.23 -25.60 -14.44
N ASN A 270 30.07 -25.90 -13.84
CA ASN A 270 29.76 -25.41 -12.50
C ASN A 270 30.82 -25.92 -11.50
N GLN A 271 31.45 -25.02 -10.79
CA GLN A 271 32.58 -25.34 -9.91
C GLN A 271 32.23 -26.24 -8.72
N TYR A 272 30.94 -26.41 -8.40
CA TYR A 272 30.47 -27.23 -7.29
C TYR A 272 29.88 -28.57 -7.74
N THR A 273 29.18 -28.60 -8.88
CA THR A 273 28.50 -29.81 -9.38
C THR A 273 29.26 -30.49 -10.54
N GLY A 274 30.16 -29.78 -11.20
CA GLY A 274 30.82 -30.23 -12.43
C GLY A 274 29.91 -30.27 -13.65
N GLU A 275 28.66 -29.86 -13.55
CA GLU A 275 27.71 -29.82 -14.64
C GLU A 275 28.07 -28.73 -15.66
N LEU A 276 27.99 -29.05 -16.95
CA LEU A 276 28.23 -28.07 -18.01
C LEU A 276 27.01 -27.16 -18.15
N LEU A 277 27.21 -25.87 -17.91
CA LEU A 277 26.18 -24.84 -17.94
C LEU A 277 26.36 -23.87 -19.13
N PRO A 278 25.28 -23.34 -19.70
CA PRO A 278 25.35 -22.26 -20.68
C PRO A 278 25.88 -20.98 -20.02
N PRO A 279 26.19 -19.91 -20.82
CA PRO A 279 26.58 -18.61 -20.28
C PRO A 279 25.57 -18.13 -19.24
N SER A 280 26.06 -17.75 -18.06
CA SER A 280 25.22 -17.35 -16.94
C SER A 280 24.57 -15.98 -17.19
N PRO A 281 23.26 -15.80 -16.92
CA PRO A 281 22.61 -14.50 -16.98
C PRO A 281 23.23 -13.45 -16.05
N ALA A 282 23.98 -13.86 -15.02
CA ALA A 282 24.68 -12.96 -14.10
C ALA A 282 25.77 -12.13 -14.80
N SER A 283 26.35 -12.62 -15.90
CA SER A 283 27.43 -11.96 -16.61
C SER A 283 27.01 -10.65 -17.30
N ALA A 284 25.79 -10.54 -17.78
CA ALA A 284 25.32 -9.37 -18.52
C ALA A 284 25.20 -8.10 -17.66
N PRO A 285 24.49 -8.09 -16.51
CA PRO A 285 24.45 -6.92 -15.64
C PRO A 285 25.84 -6.58 -15.06
N TYR A 286 26.69 -7.58 -14.79
CA TYR A 286 28.06 -7.32 -14.36
C TYR A 286 28.88 -6.65 -15.46
N ALA A 287 28.72 -7.03 -16.73
CA ALA A 287 29.42 -6.40 -17.85
C ALA A 287 29.10 -4.90 -17.95
N ILE A 288 27.85 -4.49 -17.67
CA ILE A 288 27.45 -3.07 -17.63
C ILE A 288 28.17 -2.38 -16.46
N PHE A 289 28.13 -2.96 -15.26
CA PHE A 289 28.82 -2.43 -14.07
C PHE A 289 30.33 -2.27 -14.32
N ARG A 290 30.97 -3.23 -14.98
CA ARG A 290 32.40 -3.26 -15.30
C ARG A 290 32.84 -2.13 -16.23
N GLN A 291 31.96 -1.49 -17.00
CA GLN A 291 32.28 -0.35 -17.85
C GLN A 291 32.68 0.91 -17.06
N SER A 292 32.34 0.97 -15.78
CA SER A 292 32.76 2.05 -14.90
C SER A 292 34.25 1.99 -14.59
N SER A 293 34.85 3.12 -14.19
CA SER A 293 36.26 3.15 -13.74
C SER A 293 36.48 2.30 -12.50
N GLU A 294 37.70 1.83 -12.26
CA GLU A 294 38.04 1.02 -11.08
C GLU A 294 37.66 1.70 -9.77
N THR A 295 37.93 3.02 -9.66
CA THR A 295 37.54 3.82 -8.48
C THR A 295 36.04 3.79 -8.22
N VAL A 296 35.24 3.92 -9.29
CA VAL A 296 33.76 3.85 -9.20
C VAL A 296 33.33 2.46 -8.77
N ARG A 297 33.87 1.41 -9.40
CA ARG A 297 33.52 0.02 -9.06
C ARG A 297 33.81 -0.30 -7.60
N THR A 298 35.01 0.07 -7.12
CA THR A 298 35.37 -0.13 -5.72
C THR A 298 34.44 0.63 -4.76
N SER A 299 34.08 1.89 -5.10
CA SER A 299 33.15 2.68 -4.30
C SER A 299 31.73 2.07 -4.25
N VAL A 300 31.26 1.53 -5.37
CA VAL A 300 29.95 0.83 -5.45
C VAL A 300 29.96 -0.45 -4.62
N ILE A 301 31.03 -1.25 -4.68
CA ILE A 301 31.16 -2.48 -3.88
C ILE A 301 31.11 -2.13 -2.38
N ILE A 302 31.87 -1.12 -1.94
CA ILE A 302 31.87 -0.66 -0.54
C ILE A 302 30.49 -0.13 -0.13
N GLY A 303 29.87 0.70 -0.99
CA GLY A 303 28.56 1.28 -0.73
C GLY A 303 27.48 0.20 -0.57
N LEU A 304 27.42 -0.75 -1.48
CA LEU A 304 26.50 -1.88 -1.42
C LEU A 304 26.78 -2.79 -0.22
N GLY A 305 28.05 -3.06 0.07
CA GLY A 305 28.45 -3.81 1.26
C GLY A 305 27.98 -3.14 2.56
N SER A 306 28.08 -1.81 2.64
CA SER A 306 27.61 -1.05 3.80
C SER A 306 26.08 -1.12 3.95
N LYS A 307 25.32 -1.04 2.85
CA LYS A 307 23.87 -1.17 2.84
C LYS A 307 23.37 -2.55 3.28
N LEU A 308 24.14 -3.59 2.96
CA LEU A 308 23.82 -4.98 3.30
C LEU A 308 24.54 -5.48 4.57
N ALA A 309 25.24 -4.61 5.30
CA ALA A 309 26.02 -5.00 6.49
C ALA A 309 25.17 -5.64 7.59
N VAL A 310 23.88 -5.36 7.64
CA VAL A 310 22.91 -6.02 8.52
C VAL A 310 22.92 -7.56 8.40
N LEU A 311 23.30 -8.09 7.23
CA LEU A 311 23.43 -9.53 6.96
C LEU A 311 24.66 -10.17 7.63
N GLN A 312 25.47 -9.41 8.37
CA GLN A 312 26.50 -9.96 9.26
C GLN A 312 25.90 -10.65 10.49
N ALA A 313 24.74 -10.15 10.95
CA ALA A 313 24.09 -10.69 12.14
C ALA A 313 23.66 -12.15 11.91
N GLN A 314 24.09 -13.04 12.82
CA GLN A 314 23.79 -14.48 12.69
C GLN A 314 22.28 -14.78 12.71
N GLN A 315 21.52 -14.02 13.48
CA GLN A 315 20.07 -14.14 13.56
C GLN A 315 19.41 -13.88 12.20
N VAL A 316 19.83 -12.82 11.48
CA VAL A 316 19.34 -12.52 10.14
C VAL A 316 19.69 -13.64 9.15
N ARG A 317 20.92 -14.15 9.24
CA ARG A 317 21.36 -15.30 8.42
C ARG A 317 20.51 -16.53 8.66
N ASN A 318 20.21 -16.83 9.92
CA ASN A 318 19.39 -17.99 10.28
C ASN A 318 18.01 -17.93 9.64
N ILE A 319 17.30 -16.79 9.76
CA ILE A 319 15.92 -16.66 9.23
C ILE A 319 15.84 -16.50 7.71
N THR A 320 16.98 -16.25 7.02
CA THR A 320 17.03 -16.08 5.57
C THR A 320 17.73 -17.24 4.82
N SER A 321 18.16 -18.29 5.53
CA SER A 321 18.95 -19.38 4.94
C SER A 321 18.12 -20.46 4.28
N TYR A 322 16.91 -20.71 4.76
CA TYR A 322 16.02 -21.79 4.29
C TYR A 322 14.56 -21.36 4.33
N ASN A 323 13.64 -22.18 3.81
CA ASN A 323 12.23 -21.84 3.72
C ASN A 323 11.38 -22.70 4.64
N GLU A 324 10.68 -22.06 5.58
CA GLU A 324 9.53 -22.60 6.31
C GLU A 324 8.24 -21.91 5.90
N ILE A 325 8.34 -20.78 5.19
CA ILE A 325 7.23 -19.99 4.67
C ILE A 325 7.16 -20.17 3.15
N ASP A 326 6.05 -20.72 2.66
CA ASP A 326 5.70 -20.77 1.23
C ASP A 326 4.76 -19.61 0.91
N LEU A 327 5.19 -18.70 0.03
CA LEU A 327 4.43 -17.50 -0.32
C LEU A 327 3.16 -17.79 -1.16
N GLU A 328 3.05 -18.96 -1.76
CA GLU A 328 1.85 -19.37 -2.50
C GLU A 328 0.82 -20.09 -1.62
N LEU A 329 1.24 -20.60 -0.46
CA LEU A 329 0.39 -21.40 0.43
C LEU A 329 -0.90 -20.70 0.86
N PRO A 330 -0.92 -19.38 1.14
CA PRO A 330 -2.16 -18.68 1.48
C PRO A 330 -3.24 -18.72 0.38
N GLY A 331 -2.87 -18.92 -0.87
CA GLY A 331 -3.80 -19.14 -1.99
C GLY A 331 -4.25 -20.61 -2.18
N LYS A 332 -3.61 -21.55 -1.47
CA LYS A 332 -3.87 -22.99 -1.58
C LYS A 332 -4.63 -23.54 -0.37
N GLN A 333 -4.34 -23.01 0.82
CA GLN A 333 -4.89 -23.47 2.10
C GLN A 333 -5.11 -22.28 3.02
N LYS A 334 -5.95 -22.45 4.07
CA LYS A 334 -6.14 -21.43 5.08
C LYS A 334 -4.85 -21.17 5.86
N CYS A 335 -4.27 -20.02 5.65
CA CYS A 335 -3.04 -19.59 6.31
C CYS A 335 -3.22 -18.26 7.03
N ALA A 336 -2.43 -18.06 8.07
CA ALA A 336 -2.28 -16.77 8.76
C ALA A 336 -0.79 -16.46 8.87
N TYR A 337 -0.34 -15.44 8.11
CA TYR A 337 1.06 -15.02 8.13
C TYR A 337 1.18 -13.68 8.86
N PHE A 338 2.00 -13.68 9.90
CA PHE A 338 2.32 -12.48 10.67
C PHE A 338 3.73 -12.01 10.31
N CYS A 339 3.84 -10.80 9.80
CA CYS A 339 5.12 -10.12 9.62
C CYS A 339 5.29 -9.11 10.76
N ILE A 340 6.14 -9.47 11.73
CA ILE A 340 6.43 -8.63 12.89
C ILE A 340 7.63 -7.75 12.52
N VAL A 341 7.38 -6.44 12.45
CA VAL A 341 8.38 -5.42 12.04
C VAL A 341 8.48 -4.36 13.12
N SER A 342 9.63 -3.70 13.25
CA SER A 342 9.78 -2.59 14.18
C SER A 342 9.06 -1.35 13.67
N ASP A 343 8.37 -0.62 14.55
CA ASP A 343 7.83 0.71 14.27
C ASP A 343 8.81 1.85 14.57
N GLN A 344 10.03 1.52 15.05
CA GLN A 344 11.05 2.47 15.50
C GLN A 344 12.36 2.34 14.74
N ASP A 345 12.63 1.19 14.11
CA ASP A 345 13.90 0.88 13.46
C ASP A 345 13.67 0.30 12.06
N SER A 346 14.14 1.01 11.06
CA SER A 346 13.99 0.66 9.64
C SER A 346 15.11 -0.28 9.11
N THR A 347 16.00 -0.76 9.97
CA THR A 347 17.16 -1.56 9.57
C THR A 347 16.79 -2.79 8.73
N TYR A 348 15.65 -3.41 9.03
CA TYR A 348 15.19 -4.63 8.37
C TYR A 348 14.01 -4.40 7.40
N ASP A 349 13.65 -3.16 7.12
CA ASP A 349 12.50 -2.83 6.26
C ASP A 349 12.62 -3.43 4.85
N PHE A 350 13.84 -3.59 4.34
CA PHE A 350 14.04 -4.21 3.03
C PHE A 350 13.60 -5.69 3.01
N LEU A 351 13.72 -6.43 4.13
CA LEU A 351 13.25 -7.81 4.23
C LEU A 351 11.73 -7.88 4.25
N SER A 352 11.07 -7.03 5.04
CA SER A 352 9.60 -6.95 5.03
C SER A 352 9.06 -6.47 3.68
N SER A 353 9.73 -5.51 3.04
CA SER A 353 9.39 -5.03 1.70
C SER A 353 9.52 -6.14 0.64
N LEU A 354 10.58 -6.94 0.69
CA LEU A 354 10.75 -8.14 -0.14
C LEU A 354 9.61 -9.13 0.13
N PHE A 355 9.33 -9.43 1.40
CA PHE A 355 8.31 -10.38 1.80
C PHE A 355 6.94 -10.02 1.23
N PHE A 356 6.45 -8.82 1.46
CA PHE A 356 5.16 -8.38 0.92
C PHE A 356 5.16 -8.27 -0.61
N SER A 357 6.25 -7.76 -1.20
CA SER A 357 6.33 -7.63 -2.66
C SER A 357 6.27 -8.99 -3.36
N PHE A 358 7.00 -9.98 -2.86
CA PHE A 358 6.97 -11.32 -3.42
C PHE A 358 5.68 -12.06 -3.10
N LEU A 359 5.04 -11.85 -1.94
CA LEU A 359 3.70 -12.35 -1.66
C LEU A 359 2.70 -11.92 -2.74
N PHE A 360 2.64 -10.62 -3.04
CA PHE A 360 1.76 -10.13 -4.11
C PHE A 360 2.09 -10.78 -5.47
N ILE A 361 3.38 -10.87 -5.82
CA ILE A 361 3.80 -11.45 -7.09
C ILE A 361 3.44 -12.93 -7.18
N ARG A 362 3.73 -13.70 -6.12
CA ARG A 362 3.51 -15.16 -6.09
C ARG A 362 2.03 -15.51 -6.09
N LEU A 363 1.24 -14.85 -5.25
CA LEU A 363 -0.19 -15.09 -5.18
C LEU A 363 -0.90 -14.74 -6.50
N ILE A 364 -0.55 -13.62 -7.12
CA ILE A 364 -1.13 -13.24 -8.42
C ILE A 364 -0.74 -14.25 -9.51
N ARG A 365 0.54 -14.63 -9.59
CA ARG A 365 1.01 -15.62 -10.58
C ARG A 365 0.37 -16.98 -10.36
N TYR A 366 0.23 -17.42 -9.10
CA TYR A 366 -0.45 -18.66 -8.78
C TYR A 366 -1.93 -18.61 -9.19
N ALA A 367 -2.62 -17.51 -8.89
CA ALA A 367 -4.01 -17.31 -9.31
C ALA A 367 -4.16 -17.38 -10.85
N ASP A 368 -3.34 -16.63 -11.57
CA ASP A 368 -3.42 -16.55 -13.03
C ASP A 368 -3.04 -17.88 -13.73
N ALA A 369 -2.13 -18.67 -13.14
CA ALA A 369 -1.65 -19.90 -13.76
C ALA A 369 -2.43 -21.16 -13.37
N TYR A 370 -2.98 -21.23 -12.13
CA TYR A 370 -3.46 -22.49 -11.58
C TYR A 370 -4.88 -22.43 -11.01
N CYS A 371 -5.48 -21.23 -10.85
CA CYS A 371 -6.82 -21.13 -10.28
C CYS A 371 -7.89 -20.93 -11.35
N GLU A 372 -9.03 -21.58 -11.16
CA GLU A 372 -10.20 -21.42 -12.03
C GLU A 372 -10.70 -19.98 -12.03
N GLY A 373 -10.86 -19.39 -13.21
CA GLY A 373 -11.22 -17.98 -13.36
C GLY A 373 -10.16 -16.99 -12.84
N GLY A 374 -8.94 -17.44 -12.57
CA GLY A 374 -7.84 -16.59 -12.08
C GLY A 374 -8.04 -16.13 -10.62
N MET A 375 -8.91 -16.78 -9.84
CA MET A 375 -9.26 -16.36 -8.47
C MET A 375 -8.78 -17.37 -7.43
N LEU A 376 -8.09 -16.91 -6.41
CA LEU A 376 -7.62 -17.71 -5.28
C LEU A 376 -8.78 -18.31 -4.45
N HIS A 377 -8.63 -19.54 -4.06
CA HIS A 377 -9.49 -20.23 -3.11
C HIS A 377 -8.62 -21.09 -2.16
N PRO A 378 -8.44 -20.62 -0.91
CA PRO A 378 -9.08 -19.48 -0.23
C PRO A 378 -8.68 -18.12 -0.78
N LYS A 379 -9.56 -17.11 -0.61
CA LYS A 379 -9.22 -15.70 -0.83
C LYS A 379 -8.21 -15.24 0.22
N VAL A 380 -7.50 -14.16 -0.07
CA VAL A 380 -6.44 -13.64 0.81
C VAL A 380 -6.75 -12.20 1.23
N LYS A 381 -6.80 -11.97 2.53
CA LYS A 381 -6.96 -10.64 3.14
C LYS A 381 -5.63 -10.17 3.70
N PHE A 382 -5.09 -9.08 3.14
CA PHE A 382 -3.96 -8.37 3.73
C PHE A 382 -4.49 -7.35 4.75
N ILE A 383 -3.95 -7.37 5.96
CA ILE A 383 -4.27 -6.44 7.04
C ILE A 383 -2.96 -5.76 7.44
N LEU A 384 -2.74 -4.57 6.90
CA LEU A 384 -1.49 -3.83 7.03
C LEU A 384 -1.62 -2.80 8.16
N ASP A 385 -1.49 -3.25 9.42
CA ASP A 385 -1.55 -2.37 10.57
C ASP A 385 -0.29 -1.51 10.65
N GLU A 386 -0.43 -0.23 11.02
CA GLU A 386 0.63 0.80 11.05
C GLU A 386 1.41 0.89 9.71
N PHE A 387 0.72 0.68 8.57
CA PHE A 387 1.32 0.56 7.24
C PHE A 387 2.37 1.63 6.88
N PRO A 388 2.20 2.93 7.22
CA PRO A 388 3.21 3.94 6.90
C PRO A 388 4.58 3.71 7.57
N ASN A 389 4.60 2.94 8.66
CA ASN A 389 5.78 2.72 9.49
C ASN A 389 6.40 1.32 9.30
N CYS A 390 5.78 0.45 8.48
CA CYS A 390 6.21 -0.95 8.39
C CYS A 390 7.25 -1.20 7.31
N CYS A 391 7.05 -0.73 6.10
CA CYS A 391 7.96 -0.87 4.96
C CYS A 391 7.44 -0.16 3.73
N LEU A 392 8.33 0.16 2.80
CA LEU A 392 7.97 0.65 1.47
C LEU A 392 7.70 -0.54 0.54
N ILE A 393 6.45 -0.75 0.16
CA ILE A 393 6.10 -1.73 -0.89
C ILE A 393 6.08 -1.01 -2.25
N PRO A 394 7.04 -1.25 -3.14
CA PRO A 394 7.07 -0.61 -4.45
C PRO A 394 5.81 -0.87 -5.26
N ASP A 395 5.35 0.12 -6.02
CA ASP A 395 4.14 0.05 -6.86
C ASP A 395 2.87 -0.38 -6.11
N PHE A 396 2.75 -0.08 -4.81
CA PHE A 396 1.64 -0.54 -3.97
C PHE A 396 0.26 -0.16 -4.54
N THR A 397 0.10 1.08 -5.00
CA THR A 397 -1.15 1.55 -5.62
C THR A 397 -1.53 0.71 -6.84
N LYS A 398 -0.56 0.37 -7.69
CA LYS A 398 -0.76 -0.49 -8.87
C LYS A 398 -1.12 -1.92 -8.45
N LYS A 399 -0.46 -2.46 -7.42
CA LYS A 399 -0.81 -3.76 -6.85
C LYS A 399 -2.26 -3.76 -6.35
N CYS A 400 -2.66 -2.79 -5.53
CA CYS A 400 -4.04 -2.68 -5.01
C CYS A 400 -5.11 -2.61 -6.10
N SER A 401 -4.81 -2.00 -7.25
CA SER A 401 -5.76 -1.89 -8.36
C SER A 401 -6.01 -3.22 -9.08
N THR A 402 -5.08 -4.17 -9.02
CA THR A 402 -5.10 -5.41 -9.81
C THR A 402 -5.48 -6.66 -9.02
N ILE A 403 -5.34 -6.64 -7.68
CA ILE A 403 -5.48 -7.85 -6.83
C ILE A 403 -6.92 -8.31 -6.64
N ARG A 404 -7.92 -7.41 -6.80
CA ARG A 404 -9.34 -7.74 -6.56
C ARG A 404 -9.82 -8.94 -7.38
N SER A 405 -9.51 -8.96 -8.68
CA SER A 405 -9.91 -10.05 -9.58
C SER A 405 -9.27 -11.38 -9.23
N ARG A 406 -8.17 -11.37 -8.49
CA ARG A 406 -7.45 -12.57 -8.03
C ARG A 406 -7.91 -13.05 -6.65
N GLY A 407 -8.95 -12.43 -6.07
CA GLY A 407 -9.46 -12.80 -4.75
C GLY A 407 -8.63 -12.26 -3.59
N CYS A 408 -7.83 -11.22 -3.81
CA CYS A 408 -7.10 -10.53 -2.75
C CYS A 408 -7.76 -9.19 -2.40
N SER A 409 -7.64 -8.79 -1.12
CA SER A 409 -8.05 -7.47 -0.64
C SER A 409 -7.10 -6.95 0.42
N VAL A 410 -7.04 -5.62 0.61
CA VAL A 410 -6.13 -4.95 1.55
C VAL A 410 -6.94 -4.08 2.51
N ALA A 411 -6.55 -4.07 3.76
CA ALA A 411 -7.06 -3.17 4.78
C ALA A 411 -5.89 -2.53 5.54
#